data_df25c826874ee79eb3ae0bec1ed153c4
#
_entry.id   df25c826874ee79eb3ae0bec1ed153c4
#
_cell.length_a   1.000
_cell.length_b   1.000
_cell.length_c   1.000
_cell.angle_alpha   90.00
_cell.angle_beta   90.00
_cell.angle_gamma   90.00
#
_symmetry.space_group_name_H-M   'P 1'
#
loop_
_entity.id
_entity.type
_entity.pdbx_description
1 polymer ?
#
loop_
_entity_poly.entity_id
_entity_poly.type
_entity_poly.pdbx_seq_one_letter_code
_entity_poly.pdbx_strand_id
1 'polypeptide(L)'
;MNRVLLLLMVWFCACSPENTEIFDLSSSVDDIKLIKLRADHKMLLPDGIAQMEFHVLAYGAQEFTTYEIEEVEGQDQYVIGTSRDTFEIPLDRLPEGCIKVYDDAGREVKDMIYSTTDRNKREITFYAKAGNVQSNSLTIQIRDLPEMDYEEIVVPVIFHVMVPPPSIGPAYSVSSEELQKRLDHLNDIFNRRATSDPNGGNAKIIFKLAEYDPSGRLLLEKGKNKVELAEEMSKSDYEDYINSKLIWDPARYLNVWLAKYSTSSSVSNTYSVSAPEVILEGYESIPGLKMQVVSDYSASDVENYTDVGMMINIRDFFATDGKSYFDLSLVFGLYYGLLYTDQDDNNTFVNGDNDYCPDTYSFDYGFYPSVFKANNLDGQPENDPTRPMEYFTSFNVLDMYSYKNSLSIDQV
;
A
#
# COMPACT_ATOMS: atom_id res chain seq x y z
N MET A 1 -57.30 -5.23 68.86
CA MET A 1 -56.02 -5.42 68.16
C MET A 1 -56.29 -6.05 66.77
N ASN A 2 -56.55 -5.23 65.77
CA ASN A 2 -56.83 -5.71 64.43
C ASN A 2 -55.51 -5.84 63.64
N ARG A 3 -55.20 -7.03 63.18
CA ARG A 3 -54.13 -7.25 62.20
C ARG A 3 -54.74 -7.18 60.81
N VAL A 4 -54.40 -6.16 60.10
CA VAL A 4 -54.70 -6.01 58.66
C VAL A 4 -53.66 -6.79 57.87
N LEU A 5 -54.10 -7.81 57.16
CA LEU A 5 -53.28 -8.64 56.28
C LEU A 5 -53.25 -7.94 54.91
N LEU A 6 -52.11 -7.39 54.54
CA LEU A 6 -51.90 -6.76 53.25
C LEU A 6 -51.56 -7.86 52.23
N LEU A 7 -52.48 -8.16 51.33
CA LEU A 7 -52.26 -9.07 50.21
C LEU A 7 -51.57 -8.30 49.09
N LEU A 8 -50.29 -8.58 48.88
CA LEU A 8 -49.54 -8.10 47.71
C LEU A 8 -49.93 -8.99 46.52
N MET A 9 -50.75 -8.43 45.58
CA MET A 9 -50.93 -9.03 44.26
C MET A 9 -49.70 -8.71 43.43
N VAL A 10 -48.86 -9.70 43.24
CA VAL A 10 -47.78 -9.66 42.22
C VAL A 10 -48.42 -9.98 40.88
N TRP A 11 -48.60 -8.96 40.08
CA TRP A 11 -48.89 -9.15 38.66
C TRP A 11 -47.66 -9.70 37.96
N PHE A 12 -47.68 -10.97 37.64
CA PHE A 12 -46.79 -11.51 36.63
C PHE A 12 -47.31 -11.02 35.26
N CYS A 13 -46.65 -9.99 34.71
CA CYS A 13 -46.69 -9.79 33.26
C CYS A 13 -46.00 -11.01 32.64
N ALA A 14 -46.76 -11.99 32.20
CA ALA A 14 -46.30 -12.95 31.23
C ALA A 14 -46.04 -12.18 29.96
N CYS A 15 -44.79 -11.83 29.73
CA CYS A 15 -44.32 -11.54 28.35
C CYS A 15 -44.58 -12.85 27.58
N SER A 16 -45.62 -12.80 26.72
CA SER A 16 -45.70 -13.78 25.63
C SER A 16 -44.36 -13.72 24.89
N PRO A 17 -43.74 -14.87 24.55
CA PRO A 17 -42.57 -14.81 23.67
C PRO A 17 -43.03 -14.06 22.41
N GLU A 18 -42.44 -12.91 22.17
CA GLU A 18 -42.57 -12.27 20.89
C GLU A 18 -42.17 -13.35 19.88
N ASN A 19 -43.06 -13.65 18.95
CA ASN A 19 -42.71 -14.40 17.76
C ASN A 19 -41.65 -13.56 17.08
N THR A 20 -40.40 -13.88 17.33
CA THR A 20 -39.30 -13.42 16.51
C THR A 20 -39.53 -14.07 15.16
N GLU A 21 -40.21 -13.39 14.27
CA GLU A 21 -40.21 -13.76 12.87
C GLU A 21 -38.73 -13.72 12.45
N ILE A 22 -38.16 -14.88 12.26
CA ILE A 22 -36.83 -14.99 11.66
C ILE A 22 -37.06 -14.61 10.20
N PHE A 23 -36.80 -13.37 9.86
CA PHE A 23 -36.77 -12.94 8.47
C PHE A 23 -35.64 -13.72 7.81
N ASP A 24 -35.98 -14.58 6.88
CA ASP A 24 -35.00 -15.18 5.97
C ASP A 24 -34.45 -14.06 5.10
N LEU A 25 -33.20 -13.64 5.38
CA LEU A 25 -32.48 -12.61 4.63
C LEU A 25 -31.80 -13.20 3.38
N SER A 26 -32.00 -14.50 3.09
CA SER A 26 -31.45 -15.12 1.89
C SER A 26 -32.03 -14.44 0.65
N SER A 27 -31.16 -14.23 -0.35
CA SER A 27 -31.54 -13.71 -1.66
C SER A 27 -31.42 -14.83 -2.69
N SER A 28 -32.26 -14.79 -3.70
CA SER A 28 -32.19 -15.75 -4.80
C SER A 28 -31.34 -15.21 -5.95
N VAL A 29 -30.91 -16.09 -6.86
CA VAL A 29 -30.22 -15.67 -8.09
C VAL A 29 -31.09 -14.75 -8.95
N ASP A 30 -32.43 -14.90 -8.89
CA ASP A 30 -33.36 -14.08 -9.64
C ASP A 30 -33.45 -12.63 -9.12
N ASP A 31 -33.01 -12.39 -7.90
CA ASP A 31 -32.94 -11.03 -7.32
C ASP A 31 -31.78 -10.23 -7.89
N ILE A 32 -30.78 -10.88 -8.45
CA ILE A 32 -29.62 -10.23 -9.07
C ILE A 32 -30.07 -9.56 -10.37
N LYS A 33 -29.81 -8.25 -10.47
CA LYS A 33 -30.13 -7.42 -11.66
C LYS A 33 -28.87 -6.88 -12.33
N LEU A 34 -27.80 -6.75 -11.60
CA LEU A 34 -26.50 -6.28 -12.10
C LEU A 34 -25.38 -7.02 -11.37
N ILE A 35 -24.35 -7.35 -12.10
CA ILE A 35 -23.07 -7.88 -11.55
C ILE A 35 -21.97 -6.94 -12.01
N LYS A 36 -21.09 -6.54 -11.09
CA LYS A 36 -19.82 -5.89 -11.43
C LYS A 36 -18.69 -6.87 -11.14
N LEU A 37 -17.82 -7.05 -12.14
CA LEU A 37 -16.61 -7.85 -12.05
C LEU A 37 -15.42 -6.92 -11.91
N ARG A 38 -14.53 -7.22 -10.98
CA ARG A 38 -13.26 -6.54 -10.72
C ARG A 38 -12.14 -7.56 -10.54
N ALA A 39 -10.90 -7.11 -10.63
CA ALA A 39 -9.72 -7.90 -10.34
C ALA A 39 -8.82 -7.16 -9.36
N ASP A 40 -8.04 -7.89 -8.61
CA ASP A 40 -7.05 -7.38 -7.66
C ASP A 40 -5.86 -6.71 -8.35
N HIS A 41 -5.53 -7.13 -9.59
CA HIS A 41 -4.41 -6.60 -10.38
C HIS A 41 -4.84 -6.20 -11.79
N LYS A 42 -4.08 -5.31 -12.43
CA LYS A 42 -4.30 -4.89 -13.81
C LYS A 42 -3.58 -5.78 -14.82
N MET A 43 -2.49 -6.38 -14.41
CA MET A 43 -1.58 -7.16 -15.25
C MET A 43 -1.25 -8.49 -14.60
N LEU A 44 -0.89 -9.48 -15.43
CA LEU A 44 -0.53 -10.82 -14.98
C LEU A 44 0.70 -11.32 -15.73
N LEU A 45 1.66 -11.91 -14.99
CA LEU A 45 2.78 -12.63 -15.58
C LEU A 45 2.37 -14.02 -16.02
N PRO A 46 2.80 -14.47 -17.22
CA PRO A 46 2.53 -15.83 -17.71
C PRO A 46 3.59 -16.83 -17.21
N ASP A 47 3.85 -16.87 -15.91
CA ASP A 47 4.82 -17.76 -15.26
C ASP A 47 4.17 -18.99 -14.58
N GLY A 48 2.84 -18.99 -14.50
CA GLY A 48 2.07 -20.03 -13.82
C GLY A 48 2.06 -19.91 -12.30
N ILE A 49 2.72 -18.91 -11.75
CA ILE A 49 2.80 -18.60 -10.31
C ILE A 49 1.93 -17.39 -10.01
N ALA A 50 2.10 -16.31 -10.80
CA ALA A 50 1.29 -15.11 -10.68
C ALA A 50 -0.20 -15.46 -10.84
N GLN A 51 -1.04 -14.83 -10.03
CA GLN A 51 -2.47 -15.08 -9.94
C GLN A 51 -3.24 -13.78 -10.05
N MET A 52 -4.41 -13.87 -10.63
CA MET A 52 -5.41 -12.82 -10.67
C MET A 52 -6.61 -13.29 -9.87
N GLU A 53 -6.95 -12.58 -8.82
CA GLU A 53 -8.15 -12.85 -8.04
C GLU A 53 -9.29 -11.95 -8.51
N PHE A 54 -10.46 -12.55 -8.72
CA PHE A 54 -11.64 -11.81 -9.17
C PHE A 54 -12.60 -11.58 -8.01
N HIS A 55 -13.11 -10.35 -7.96
CA HIS A 55 -14.13 -9.93 -7.02
C HIS A 55 -15.41 -9.58 -7.77
N VAL A 56 -16.52 -10.00 -7.21
CA VAL A 56 -17.84 -9.73 -7.78
C VAL A 56 -18.70 -8.95 -6.81
N LEU A 57 -19.43 -7.98 -7.32
CA LEU A 57 -20.47 -7.26 -6.59
C LEU A 57 -21.80 -7.56 -7.26
N ALA A 58 -22.78 -7.98 -6.50
CA ALA A 58 -24.13 -8.27 -6.98
C ALA A 58 -25.09 -7.18 -6.51
N TYR A 59 -25.95 -6.72 -7.41
CA TYR A 59 -26.93 -5.70 -7.11
C TYR A 59 -28.34 -6.18 -7.47
N GLY A 60 -29.26 -5.94 -6.56
CA GLY A 60 -30.70 -5.99 -6.80
C GLY A 60 -31.23 -4.66 -7.29
N ALA A 61 -32.47 -4.65 -7.72
CA ALA A 61 -33.19 -3.42 -8.04
C ALA A 61 -34.54 -3.43 -7.36
N GLN A 62 -34.90 -2.31 -6.76
CA GLN A 62 -36.20 -2.09 -6.18
C GLN A 62 -36.87 -0.92 -6.89
N GLU A 63 -38.15 -1.12 -7.27
CA GLU A 63 -38.94 -0.08 -7.88
C GLU A 63 -39.74 0.63 -6.80
N PHE A 64 -39.71 1.95 -6.82
CA PHE A 64 -40.48 2.82 -5.93
C PHE A 64 -41.45 3.65 -6.75
N THR A 65 -42.63 3.83 -6.22
CA THR A 65 -43.56 4.81 -6.75
C THR A 65 -43.13 6.20 -6.29
N THR A 66 -42.85 7.07 -7.23
CA THR A 66 -42.56 8.48 -6.98
C THR A 66 -43.79 9.32 -7.25
N TYR A 67 -43.94 10.37 -6.47
CA TYR A 67 -44.99 11.38 -6.64
C TYR A 67 -44.31 12.70 -6.91
N GLU A 68 -44.42 13.18 -8.13
CA GLU A 68 -43.92 14.50 -8.50
C GLU A 68 -45.10 15.46 -8.63
N ILE A 69 -44.90 16.72 -8.27
CA ILE A 69 -45.88 17.75 -8.44
C ILE A 69 -45.55 18.47 -9.75
N GLU A 70 -46.40 18.35 -10.74
CA GLU A 70 -46.29 19.11 -11.97
C GLU A 70 -47.39 20.18 -12.03
N GLU A 71 -47.02 21.38 -12.43
CA GLU A 71 -48.00 22.44 -12.69
C GLU A 71 -48.58 22.25 -14.10
N VAL A 72 -49.83 21.83 -14.17
CA VAL A 72 -50.57 21.67 -15.42
C VAL A 72 -51.71 22.68 -15.42
N GLU A 73 -51.72 23.58 -16.40
CA GLU A 73 -52.72 24.64 -16.56
C GLU A 73 -52.91 25.54 -15.32
N GLY A 74 -51.80 25.80 -14.57
CA GLY A 74 -51.82 26.62 -13.37
C GLY A 74 -52.37 25.92 -12.12
N GLN A 75 -52.45 24.59 -12.13
CA GLN A 75 -52.83 23.77 -10.98
C GLN A 75 -51.78 22.71 -10.74
N ASP A 76 -51.41 22.52 -9.48
CA ASP A 76 -50.51 21.44 -9.04
C ASP A 76 -51.21 20.08 -9.21
N GLN A 77 -50.66 19.23 -10.02
CA GLN A 77 -51.12 17.84 -10.20
C GLN A 77 -50.03 16.88 -9.72
N TYR A 78 -50.45 15.82 -9.03
CA TYR A 78 -49.56 14.72 -8.69
C TYR A 78 -49.40 13.77 -9.87
N VAL A 79 -48.21 13.70 -10.36
CA VAL A 79 -47.84 12.72 -11.40
C VAL A 79 -47.18 11.52 -10.69
N ILE A 80 -47.74 10.34 -10.97
CA ILE A 80 -47.20 9.10 -10.44
C ILE A 80 -46.09 8.61 -11.38
N GLY A 81 -44.86 8.62 -10.89
CA GLY A 81 -43.70 8.07 -11.56
C GLY A 81 -43.23 6.75 -10.92
N THR A 82 -42.37 6.08 -11.59
CA THR A 82 -41.62 4.93 -11.04
C THR A 82 -40.13 5.23 -11.06
N SER A 83 -39.51 5.25 -9.90
CA SER A 83 -38.08 5.32 -9.78
C SER A 83 -37.51 3.91 -9.47
N ARG A 84 -36.35 3.64 -9.94
CA ARG A 84 -35.67 2.36 -9.70
C ARG A 84 -34.32 2.65 -9.02
N ASP A 85 -34.19 2.14 -7.80
CA ASP A 85 -32.92 2.15 -7.08
C ASP A 85 -32.25 0.78 -7.11
N THR A 86 -30.92 0.78 -7.13
CA THR A 86 -30.12 -0.41 -7.00
C THR A 86 -29.53 -0.49 -5.59
N PHE A 87 -29.50 -1.69 -5.03
CA PHE A 87 -28.88 -1.96 -3.73
C PHE A 87 -27.94 -3.15 -3.87
N GLU A 88 -26.86 -3.15 -3.11
CA GLU A 88 -25.92 -4.26 -3.08
C GLU A 88 -26.53 -5.45 -2.33
N ILE A 89 -26.38 -6.63 -2.89
CA ILE A 89 -26.75 -7.90 -2.27
C ILE A 89 -25.48 -8.52 -1.69
N PRO A 90 -25.36 -8.65 -0.36
CA PRO A 90 -24.24 -9.36 0.26
C PRO A 90 -24.12 -10.78 -0.29
N LEU A 91 -22.90 -11.16 -0.67
CA LEU A 91 -22.66 -12.48 -1.32
C LEU A 91 -22.99 -13.65 -0.41
N ASP A 92 -22.86 -13.49 0.91
CA ASP A 92 -23.22 -14.49 1.91
C ASP A 92 -24.71 -14.75 2.03
N ARG A 93 -25.55 -13.89 1.42
CA ARG A 93 -27.00 -14.07 1.33
C ARG A 93 -27.42 -14.75 0.03
N LEU A 94 -26.50 -14.94 -0.90
CA LEU A 94 -26.74 -15.63 -2.17
C LEU A 94 -26.37 -17.12 -2.04
N PRO A 95 -26.99 -18.00 -2.85
CA PRO A 95 -26.58 -19.40 -2.91
C PRO A 95 -25.09 -19.51 -3.30
N GLU A 96 -24.34 -20.33 -2.58
CA GLU A 96 -22.92 -20.56 -2.83
C GLU A 96 -22.67 -20.96 -4.30
N GLY A 97 -21.68 -20.34 -4.93
CA GLY A 97 -21.29 -20.63 -6.31
C GLY A 97 -22.32 -20.23 -7.38
N CYS A 98 -23.35 -19.44 -7.02
CA CYS A 98 -24.34 -18.99 -8.00
C CYS A 98 -23.77 -17.96 -8.99
N ILE A 99 -22.69 -17.25 -8.64
CA ILE A 99 -21.96 -16.35 -9.53
C ILE A 99 -20.67 -17.05 -9.92
N LYS A 100 -20.38 -17.09 -11.21
CA LYS A 100 -19.20 -17.74 -11.77
C LYS A 100 -18.51 -16.79 -12.72
N VAL A 101 -17.17 -16.83 -12.74
CA VAL A 101 -16.33 -16.07 -13.66
C VAL A 101 -15.92 -16.98 -14.84
N TYR A 102 -15.88 -16.41 -16.03
CA TYR A 102 -15.51 -17.09 -17.27
C TYR A 102 -14.48 -16.28 -18.03
N ASP A 103 -13.59 -16.95 -18.73
CA ASP A 103 -12.67 -16.34 -19.69
C ASP A 103 -13.32 -16.11 -21.06
N ASP A 104 -12.55 -15.50 -21.98
CA ASP A 104 -12.95 -15.21 -23.36
C ASP A 104 -13.30 -16.47 -24.18
N ALA A 105 -12.82 -17.63 -23.78
CA ALA A 105 -13.16 -18.92 -24.39
C ALA A 105 -14.40 -19.58 -23.74
N GLY A 106 -15.01 -18.94 -22.75
CA GLY A 106 -16.16 -19.46 -22.00
C GLY A 106 -15.79 -20.54 -20.98
N ARG A 107 -14.54 -20.67 -20.61
CA ARG A 107 -14.09 -21.61 -19.57
C ARG A 107 -14.27 -20.98 -18.20
N GLU A 108 -14.85 -21.74 -17.29
CA GLU A 108 -15.04 -21.32 -15.90
C GLU A 108 -13.68 -21.14 -15.21
N VAL A 109 -13.50 -19.98 -14.55
CA VAL A 109 -12.38 -19.68 -13.67
C VAL A 109 -12.71 -20.23 -12.29
N LYS A 110 -11.99 -21.27 -11.90
CA LYS A 110 -12.20 -21.93 -10.61
C LYS A 110 -11.77 -21.04 -9.47
N ASP A 111 -12.55 -21.07 -8.40
CA ASP A 111 -12.29 -20.35 -7.15
C ASP A 111 -12.06 -18.83 -7.36
N MET A 112 -12.52 -18.31 -8.52
CA MET A 112 -12.30 -16.91 -8.93
C MET A 112 -10.81 -16.52 -9.02
N ILE A 113 -9.91 -17.49 -9.21
CA ILE A 113 -8.48 -17.26 -9.34
C ILE A 113 -8.02 -17.75 -10.73
N TYR A 114 -7.30 -16.90 -11.42
CA TYR A 114 -6.73 -17.21 -12.74
C TYR A 114 -5.21 -17.09 -12.74
N SER A 115 -4.56 -18.06 -13.36
CA SER A 115 -3.12 -18.02 -13.69
C SER A 115 -2.92 -18.56 -15.10
N THR A 116 -1.79 -18.23 -15.73
CA THR A 116 -1.47 -18.70 -17.07
C THR A 116 0.02 -18.93 -17.26
N THR A 117 0.36 -19.83 -18.18
CA THR A 117 1.72 -20.02 -18.72
C THR A 117 1.78 -19.68 -20.20
N ASP A 118 0.69 -19.19 -20.79
CA ASP A 118 0.61 -18.87 -22.22
C ASP A 118 1.26 -17.52 -22.52
N ARG A 119 2.50 -17.58 -22.96
CA ARG A 119 3.34 -16.42 -23.34
C ARG A 119 2.94 -15.77 -24.67
N ASN A 120 2.04 -16.37 -25.42
CA ASN A 120 1.59 -15.82 -26.71
C ASN A 120 0.39 -14.89 -26.55
N LYS A 121 -0.34 -14.98 -25.45
CA LYS A 121 -1.43 -14.06 -25.13
C LYS A 121 -0.87 -12.74 -24.65
N ARG A 122 -1.47 -11.63 -25.11
CA ARG A 122 -1.16 -10.26 -24.66
C ARG A 122 -2.23 -9.70 -23.75
N GLU A 123 -3.42 -10.24 -23.87
CA GLU A 123 -4.57 -9.87 -23.07
C GLU A 123 -5.54 -11.04 -22.97
N ILE A 124 -6.39 -10.98 -21.97
CA ILE A 124 -7.48 -11.93 -21.78
C ILE A 124 -8.67 -11.22 -21.17
N THR A 125 -9.86 -11.52 -21.65
CA THR A 125 -11.09 -10.88 -21.18
C THR A 125 -11.91 -11.86 -20.35
N PHE A 126 -12.42 -11.35 -19.24
CA PHE A 126 -13.25 -12.11 -18.30
C PHE A 126 -14.63 -11.47 -18.15
N TYR A 127 -15.59 -12.27 -17.74
CA TYR A 127 -16.93 -11.83 -17.36
C TYR A 127 -17.51 -12.77 -16.30
N ALA A 128 -18.37 -12.25 -15.43
CA ALA A 128 -19.10 -13.05 -14.46
C ALA A 128 -20.54 -13.29 -14.89
N LYS A 129 -21.13 -14.41 -14.49
CA LYS A 129 -22.54 -14.74 -14.72
C LYS A 129 -23.21 -15.29 -13.48
N ALA A 130 -24.48 -14.91 -13.31
CA ALA A 130 -25.44 -15.53 -12.40
C ALA A 130 -26.78 -15.64 -13.10
N GLY A 131 -27.27 -16.85 -13.32
CA GLY A 131 -28.48 -17.06 -14.11
C GLY A 131 -28.38 -16.42 -15.50
N ASN A 132 -29.28 -15.47 -15.77
CA ASN A 132 -29.31 -14.73 -17.04
C ASN A 132 -28.57 -13.40 -17.00
N VAL A 133 -28.00 -13.02 -15.84
CA VAL A 133 -27.30 -11.75 -15.67
C VAL A 133 -25.82 -11.95 -15.94
N GLN A 134 -25.23 -11.08 -16.75
CA GLN A 134 -23.80 -11.04 -17.03
C GLN A 134 -23.23 -9.70 -16.60
N SER A 135 -22.00 -9.73 -16.06
CA SER A 135 -21.25 -8.54 -15.64
C SER A 135 -20.74 -7.72 -16.84
N ASN A 136 -20.07 -6.59 -16.51
CA ASN A 136 -19.13 -5.96 -17.41
C ASN A 136 -18.06 -6.96 -17.86
N SER A 137 -17.46 -6.71 -19.02
CA SER A 137 -16.23 -7.39 -19.43
C SER A 137 -15.03 -6.71 -18.79
N LEU A 138 -14.08 -7.51 -18.30
CA LEU A 138 -12.83 -7.06 -17.70
C LEU A 138 -11.67 -7.63 -18.49
N THR A 139 -10.85 -6.78 -19.10
CA THR A 139 -9.66 -7.20 -19.85
C THR A 139 -8.41 -6.97 -19.03
N ILE A 140 -7.64 -8.04 -18.85
CA ILE A 140 -6.38 -8.06 -18.11
C ILE A 140 -5.23 -8.17 -19.12
N GLN A 141 -4.19 -7.38 -18.94
CA GLN A 141 -2.98 -7.45 -19.76
C GLN A 141 -2.10 -8.61 -19.30
N ILE A 142 -1.60 -9.38 -20.26
CA ILE A 142 -0.57 -10.40 -20.04
C ILE A 142 0.76 -9.80 -20.47
N ARG A 143 1.65 -9.59 -19.51
CA ARG A 143 2.94 -8.96 -19.77
C ARG A 143 4.00 -9.98 -20.15
N ASP A 144 5.03 -9.52 -20.81
CA ASP A 144 6.19 -10.36 -21.10
C ASP A 144 6.92 -10.71 -19.81
N LEU A 145 7.48 -11.91 -19.76
CA LEU A 145 8.41 -12.23 -18.68
C LEU A 145 9.68 -11.41 -18.85
N PRO A 146 10.27 -10.92 -17.76
CA PRO A 146 11.56 -10.27 -17.82
C PRO A 146 12.59 -11.18 -18.53
N GLU A 147 13.30 -10.63 -19.51
CA GLU A 147 14.26 -11.42 -20.29
C GLU A 147 15.55 -11.74 -19.51
N MET A 148 15.83 -10.99 -18.44
CA MET A 148 17.08 -11.08 -17.72
C MET A 148 16.90 -11.71 -16.34
N ASP A 149 17.73 -12.70 -16.08
CA ASP A 149 17.95 -13.22 -14.73
C ASP A 149 19.10 -12.41 -14.09
N TYR A 150 18.73 -11.34 -13.38
CA TYR A 150 19.70 -10.50 -12.68
C TYR A 150 20.39 -11.29 -11.56
N GLU A 151 21.70 -11.09 -11.40
CA GLU A 151 22.42 -11.57 -10.25
C GLU A 151 21.98 -10.81 -8.98
N GLU A 152 22.06 -11.47 -7.84
CA GLU A 152 21.79 -10.83 -6.55
C GLU A 152 22.84 -9.77 -6.24
N ILE A 153 22.40 -8.55 -5.93
CA ILE A 153 23.26 -7.44 -5.55
C ILE A 153 23.27 -7.32 -4.03
N VAL A 154 24.46 -7.34 -3.44
CA VAL A 154 24.62 -7.14 -1.99
C VAL A 154 25.08 -5.72 -1.72
N VAL A 155 24.28 -4.96 -0.97
CA VAL A 155 24.54 -3.56 -0.60
C VAL A 155 24.92 -3.49 0.89
N PRO A 156 26.18 -3.15 1.22
CA PRO A 156 26.58 -2.90 2.59
C PRO A 156 25.99 -1.59 3.10
N VAL A 157 25.20 -1.63 4.17
CA VAL A 157 24.56 -0.45 4.80
C VAL A 157 25.33 -0.07 6.06
N ILE A 158 25.68 1.20 6.18
CA ILE A 158 26.26 1.78 7.41
C ILE A 158 25.32 2.80 8.02
N PHE A 159 24.97 2.61 9.28
CA PHE A 159 24.19 3.56 10.07
C PHE A 159 25.11 4.44 10.89
N HIS A 160 25.19 5.71 10.56
CA HIS A 160 25.87 6.74 11.34
C HIS A 160 24.96 7.21 12.45
N VAL A 161 25.11 6.66 13.64
CA VAL A 161 24.27 7.00 14.80
C VAL A 161 24.84 8.23 15.47
N MET A 162 24.17 9.37 15.28
CA MET A 162 24.60 10.68 15.78
C MET A 162 24.08 10.87 17.20
N VAL A 163 24.99 10.80 18.18
CA VAL A 163 24.68 10.79 19.61
C VAL A 163 24.91 12.19 20.19
N PRO A 164 23.86 12.91 20.63
CA PRO A 164 24.00 14.19 21.28
C PRO A 164 24.65 14.04 22.66
N PRO A 165 25.19 15.12 23.22
CA PRO A 165 25.75 15.12 24.57
C PRO A 165 24.73 14.64 25.62
N PRO A 166 25.16 13.97 26.71
CA PRO A 166 24.25 13.47 27.74
C PRO A 166 23.42 14.57 28.45
N SER A 167 23.87 15.83 28.39
CA SER A 167 23.17 16.99 28.94
C SER A 167 21.84 17.32 28.21
N ILE A 168 21.61 16.74 27.00
CA ILE A 168 20.48 17.08 26.15
C ILE A 168 19.37 16.02 26.25
N GLY A 169 19.58 14.99 27.02
CA GLY A 169 18.62 13.89 27.23
C GLY A 169 19.23 12.51 26.97
N PRO A 170 18.48 11.44 27.22
CA PRO A 170 18.98 10.09 27.00
C PRO A 170 19.33 9.90 25.53
N ALA A 171 20.54 9.38 25.28
CA ALA A 171 20.91 8.93 23.95
C ALA A 171 20.02 7.74 23.57
N TYR A 172 19.54 7.74 22.34
CA TYR A 172 18.90 6.54 21.80
C TYR A 172 19.94 5.43 21.71
N SER A 173 19.63 4.30 22.33
CA SER A 173 20.48 3.12 22.24
C SER A 173 20.08 2.34 20.99
N VAL A 174 20.92 2.39 19.97
CA VAL A 174 20.73 1.63 18.73
C VAL A 174 21.72 0.47 18.78
N SER A 175 21.25 -0.75 18.83
CA SER A 175 22.06 -1.95 18.72
C SER A 175 22.17 -2.44 17.29
N SER A 176 23.25 -3.16 16.95
CA SER A 176 23.35 -3.84 15.65
C SER A 176 22.22 -4.86 15.41
N GLU A 177 21.68 -5.43 16.48
CA GLU A 177 20.58 -6.38 16.44
C GLU A 177 19.27 -5.70 16.00
N GLU A 178 18.99 -4.49 16.51
CA GLU A 178 17.84 -3.69 16.07
C GLU A 178 18.00 -3.25 14.61
N LEU A 179 19.19 -2.82 14.21
CA LEU A 179 19.48 -2.46 12.83
C LEU A 179 19.33 -3.65 11.88
N GLN A 180 19.80 -4.83 12.29
CA GLN A 180 19.65 -6.05 11.49
C GLN A 180 18.19 -6.40 11.29
N LYS A 181 17.38 -6.36 12.34
CA LYS A 181 15.95 -6.62 12.27
C LYS A 181 15.23 -5.69 11.29
N ARG A 182 15.63 -4.40 11.22
CA ARG A 182 15.08 -3.45 10.25
C ARG A 182 15.50 -3.79 8.82
N LEU A 183 16.75 -4.18 8.61
CA LEU A 183 17.20 -4.62 7.29
C LEU A 183 16.61 -5.97 6.87
N ASP A 184 16.35 -6.87 7.80
CA ASP A 184 15.67 -8.14 7.50
C ASP A 184 14.26 -7.87 6.97
N HIS A 185 13.50 -7.00 7.63
CA HIS A 185 12.18 -6.59 7.16
C HIS A 185 12.24 -5.90 5.78
N LEU A 186 13.20 -4.98 5.59
CA LEU A 186 13.42 -4.34 4.30
C LEU A 186 13.73 -5.36 3.19
N ASN A 187 14.61 -6.32 3.48
CA ASN A 187 14.96 -7.40 2.56
C ASN A 187 13.76 -8.29 2.24
N ASP A 188 12.88 -8.53 3.21
CA ASP A 188 11.68 -9.32 3.00
C ASP A 188 10.71 -8.63 2.03
N ILE A 189 10.58 -7.30 2.12
CA ILE A 189 9.79 -6.50 1.18
C ILE A 189 10.42 -6.50 -0.21
N PHE A 190 11.70 -6.12 -0.33
CA PHE A 190 12.39 -5.99 -1.62
C PHE A 190 12.55 -7.33 -2.36
N ASN A 191 12.53 -8.44 -1.64
CA ASN A 191 12.74 -9.77 -2.21
C ASN A 191 11.49 -10.66 -2.12
N ARG A 192 10.29 -10.07 -2.01
CA ARG A 192 9.02 -10.78 -2.01
C ARG A 192 8.92 -11.89 -0.96
N ARG A 193 9.43 -11.66 0.26
CA ARG A 193 9.38 -12.62 1.35
C ARG A 193 8.39 -12.24 2.45
N ALA A 194 7.99 -10.96 2.51
CA ALA A 194 7.07 -10.45 3.52
C ALA A 194 5.59 -10.75 3.20
N THR A 195 5.30 -11.21 1.98
CA THR A 195 3.94 -11.43 1.49
C THR A 195 3.73 -12.84 0.94
N SER A 196 2.50 -13.31 1.02
CA SER A 196 2.02 -14.46 0.26
C SER A 196 1.51 -14.08 -1.14
N ASP A 197 1.48 -12.78 -1.49
CA ASP A 197 1.04 -12.30 -2.79
C ASP A 197 1.90 -12.91 -3.91
N PRO A 198 1.31 -13.69 -4.81
CA PRO A 198 2.03 -14.31 -5.92
C PRO A 198 2.49 -13.32 -6.99
N ASN A 199 2.03 -12.06 -6.93
CA ASN A 199 2.29 -11.03 -7.95
C ASN A 199 3.41 -10.06 -7.58
N GLY A 200 3.93 -10.13 -6.36
CA GLY A 200 4.99 -9.23 -5.91
C GLY A 200 6.28 -9.38 -6.72
N GLY A 201 7.02 -8.29 -6.87
CA GLY A 201 8.34 -8.24 -7.51
C GLY A 201 9.47 -8.69 -6.58
N ASN A 202 10.58 -9.14 -7.15
CA ASN A 202 11.80 -9.51 -6.44
C ASN A 202 12.97 -8.71 -7.01
N ALA A 203 13.41 -7.68 -6.29
CA ALA A 203 14.48 -6.80 -6.72
C ALA A 203 15.86 -7.45 -6.71
N LYS A 204 16.01 -8.62 -6.07
CA LYS A 204 17.33 -9.30 -5.87
C LYS A 204 18.40 -8.39 -5.26
N ILE A 205 17.98 -7.39 -4.47
CA ILE A 205 18.86 -6.50 -3.73
C ILE A 205 18.84 -6.94 -2.26
N ILE A 206 20.01 -7.28 -1.73
CA ILE A 206 20.17 -7.70 -0.34
C ILE A 206 20.94 -6.64 0.43
N PHE A 207 20.29 -5.99 1.35
CA PHE A 207 20.89 -5.02 2.26
C PHE A 207 21.51 -5.75 3.45
N LYS A 208 22.81 -5.55 3.67
CA LYS A 208 23.54 -6.16 4.78
C LYS A 208 24.20 -5.10 5.64
N LEU A 209 24.28 -5.32 6.94
CA LEU A 209 25.08 -4.46 7.81
C LEU A 209 26.54 -4.48 7.40
N ALA A 210 27.15 -3.31 7.22
CA ALA A 210 28.57 -3.19 6.94
C ALA A 210 29.40 -3.85 8.06
N GLU A 211 30.42 -4.62 7.72
CA GLU A 211 31.28 -5.29 8.69
C GLU A 211 32.59 -4.54 8.94
N TYR A 212 33.06 -3.78 7.97
CA TYR A 212 34.35 -3.09 8.00
C TYR A 212 34.16 -1.59 7.86
N ASP A 213 35.08 -0.84 8.48
CA ASP A 213 35.18 0.61 8.29
C ASP A 213 35.91 0.92 6.95
N PRO A 214 35.94 2.20 6.50
CA PRO A 214 36.63 2.58 5.25
C PRO A 214 38.11 2.25 5.22
N SER A 215 38.76 2.06 6.38
CA SER A 215 40.16 1.65 6.48
C SER A 215 40.35 0.11 6.40
N GLY A 216 39.27 -0.65 6.34
CA GLY A 216 39.28 -2.11 6.30
C GLY A 216 39.38 -2.78 7.67
N ARG A 217 39.17 -2.04 8.77
CA ARG A 217 39.14 -2.62 10.12
C ARG A 217 37.71 -3.09 10.44
N LEU A 218 37.63 -4.20 11.15
CA LEU A 218 36.36 -4.73 11.62
C LEU A 218 35.66 -3.73 12.56
N LEU A 219 34.39 -3.46 12.31
CA LEU A 219 33.56 -2.63 13.18
C LEU A 219 33.32 -3.33 14.53
N LEU A 220 33.33 -2.58 15.61
CA LEU A 220 33.00 -3.11 16.94
C LEU A 220 31.55 -3.58 17.01
N GLU A 221 30.67 -2.83 16.36
CA GLU A 221 29.25 -3.16 16.17
C GLU A 221 28.97 -3.13 14.66
N LYS A 222 28.54 -4.25 14.09
CA LYS A 222 28.24 -4.35 12.65
C LYS A 222 27.20 -3.30 12.25
N GLY A 223 27.43 -2.68 11.11
CA GLY A 223 26.54 -1.70 10.51
C GLY A 223 26.43 -0.39 11.28
N LYS A 224 27.20 -0.17 12.33
CA LYS A 224 27.07 1.01 13.18
C LYS A 224 28.37 1.81 13.27
N ASN A 225 28.28 3.07 12.90
CA ASN A 225 29.28 4.09 13.16
C ASN A 225 28.72 5.08 14.20
N LYS A 226 29.17 4.98 15.44
CA LYS A 226 28.78 5.91 16.52
C LYS A 226 29.50 7.23 16.36
N VAL A 227 28.76 8.32 16.21
CA VAL A 227 29.28 9.69 16.07
C VAL A 227 28.88 10.49 17.30
N GLU A 228 29.82 10.80 18.15
CA GLU A 228 29.59 11.62 19.35
C GLU A 228 29.64 13.11 18.98
N LEU A 229 28.58 13.84 19.29
CA LEU A 229 28.44 15.25 19.02
C LEU A 229 28.81 16.07 20.26
N ALA A 230 29.39 17.25 20.03
CA ALA A 230 29.75 18.17 21.11
C ALA A 230 28.53 18.97 21.62
N GLU A 231 27.53 19.19 20.79
CA GLU A 231 26.35 20.01 21.06
C GLU A 231 25.11 19.48 20.35
N GLU A 232 23.94 20.00 20.66
CA GLU A 232 22.72 19.77 19.94
C GLU A 232 22.76 20.51 18.60
N MET A 233 22.33 19.87 17.57
CA MET A 233 22.32 20.40 16.20
C MET A 233 20.88 20.56 15.68
N SER A 234 20.65 21.62 14.91
CA SER A 234 19.47 21.73 14.05
C SER A 234 19.57 20.74 12.88
N LYS A 235 18.46 20.55 12.14
CA LYS A 235 18.49 19.70 10.93
C LYS A 235 19.54 20.20 9.94
N SER A 236 19.60 21.51 9.69
CA SER A 236 20.58 22.13 8.78
C SER A 236 22.02 21.92 9.23
N ASP A 237 22.29 22.04 10.55
CA ASP A 237 23.65 21.81 11.08
C ASP A 237 24.08 20.35 10.91
N TYR A 238 23.13 19.39 11.03
CA TYR A 238 23.41 17.99 10.71
C TYR A 238 23.76 17.80 9.23
N GLU A 239 23.00 18.42 8.32
CA GLU A 239 23.24 18.35 6.88
C GLU A 239 24.63 18.90 6.53
N ASP A 240 25.01 20.06 7.06
CA ASP A 240 26.34 20.65 6.86
C ASP A 240 27.47 19.77 7.44
N TYR A 241 27.24 19.20 8.63
CA TYR A 241 28.20 18.29 9.25
C TYR A 241 28.40 17.01 8.44
N ILE A 242 27.33 16.40 7.96
CA ILE A 242 27.36 15.20 7.14
C ILE A 242 28.13 15.47 5.86
N ASN A 243 27.75 16.51 5.12
CA ASN A 243 28.39 16.89 3.85
C ASN A 243 29.89 17.14 4.02
N SER A 244 30.31 17.73 5.14
CA SER A 244 31.72 18.08 5.35
C SER A 244 32.60 16.94 5.84
N LYS A 245 32.06 15.91 6.53
CA LYS A 245 32.91 15.02 7.34
C LYS A 245 32.42 13.58 7.47
N LEU A 246 31.19 13.26 7.10
CA LEU A 246 30.57 12.00 7.52
C LEU A 246 29.97 11.19 6.37
N ILE A 247 30.53 11.30 5.19
CA ILE A 247 30.17 10.44 4.05
C ILE A 247 31.24 9.35 3.93
N TRP A 248 30.83 8.08 4.06
CA TRP A 248 31.69 6.98 3.72
C TRP A 248 31.59 6.69 2.21
N ASP A 249 32.67 6.16 1.63
CA ASP A 249 32.78 5.88 0.20
C ASP A 249 31.51 5.24 -0.39
N PRO A 250 30.74 5.96 -1.22
CA PRO A 250 29.45 5.48 -1.73
C PRO A 250 29.58 4.30 -2.68
N ALA A 251 30.78 4.06 -3.25
CA ALA A 251 31.05 2.86 -4.05
C ALA A 251 31.08 1.58 -3.20
N ARG A 252 31.12 1.71 -1.87
CA ARG A 252 31.26 0.60 -0.94
C ARG A 252 30.16 0.53 0.12
N TYR A 253 29.48 1.63 0.39
CA TYR A 253 28.51 1.73 1.46
C TYR A 253 27.30 2.56 1.04
N LEU A 254 26.11 2.07 1.38
CA LEU A 254 24.93 2.92 1.45
C LEU A 254 24.91 3.59 2.84
N ASN A 255 24.97 4.92 2.84
CA ASN A 255 25.04 5.72 4.06
C ASN A 255 23.64 6.01 4.60
N VAL A 256 23.40 5.74 5.89
CA VAL A 256 22.16 6.09 6.57
C VAL A 256 22.52 6.85 7.85
N TRP A 257 22.08 8.11 7.97
CA TRP A 257 22.34 8.94 9.16
C TRP A 257 21.12 8.96 10.06
N LEU A 258 21.30 8.48 11.28
CA LEU A 258 20.28 8.55 12.33
C LEU A 258 20.58 9.73 13.23
N ALA A 259 19.84 10.83 13.07
CA ALA A 259 20.05 12.09 13.75
C ALA A 259 18.82 12.50 14.57
N LYS A 260 19.04 13.13 15.74
CA LYS A 260 17.94 13.66 16.56
C LYS A 260 17.78 15.15 16.31
N TYR A 261 16.70 15.54 15.65
CA TYR A 261 16.34 16.93 15.44
C TYR A 261 14.86 17.18 15.74
N SER A 262 14.52 18.45 16.02
CA SER A 262 13.13 18.84 16.26
C SER A 262 12.34 18.81 14.96
N THR A 263 11.18 18.18 15.00
CA THR A 263 10.23 18.19 13.89
C THR A 263 9.11 19.18 14.20
N SER A 264 8.85 20.11 13.30
CA SER A 264 7.53 20.74 13.22
C SER A 264 6.56 19.70 12.67
N SER A 265 5.30 19.78 12.99
CA SER A 265 4.25 18.75 12.79
C SER A 265 3.99 18.23 11.37
N SER A 266 4.94 18.34 10.43
CA SER A 266 4.83 17.85 9.06
C SER A 266 5.70 16.60 8.83
N VAL A 267 5.18 15.65 8.07
CA VAL A 267 5.85 14.40 7.66
C VAL A 267 7.21 14.67 6.98
N SER A 268 7.35 15.80 6.29
CA SER A 268 8.58 16.22 5.59
C SER A 268 9.82 16.36 6.47
N ASN A 269 9.69 16.20 7.79
CA ASN A 269 10.80 16.32 8.74
C ASN A 269 11.23 14.97 9.34
N THR A 270 10.63 13.87 8.93
CA THR A 270 10.96 12.53 9.44
C THR A 270 12.22 11.97 8.79
N TYR A 271 12.44 12.27 7.52
CA TYR A 271 13.61 11.85 6.75
C TYR A 271 14.00 12.88 5.70
N SER A 272 15.21 12.74 5.17
CA SER A 272 15.71 13.43 3.97
C SER A 272 16.36 12.42 3.06
N VAL A 273 15.90 12.35 1.84
CA VAL A 273 16.38 11.49 0.76
C VAL A 273 16.09 12.18 -0.56
N SER A 274 16.95 11.99 -1.55
CA SER A 274 16.74 12.43 -2.94
C SER A 274 16.58 11.21 -3.83
N ALA A 275 15.71 11.32 -4.83
CA ALA A 275 15.71 10.40 -5.94
C ALA A 275 17.00 10.59 -6.78
N PRO A 276 17.44 9.59 -7.55
CA PRO A 276 18.64 9.69 -8.39
C PRO A 276 18.53 10.85 -9.40
N GLU A 277 19.55 11.70 -9.44
CA GLU A 277 19.64 12.81 -10.40
C GLU A 277 20.63 12.55 -11.54
N VAL A 278 21.44 11.49 -11.41
CA VAL A 278 22.43 11.11 -12.41
C VAL A 278 22.25 9.65 -12.81
N ILE A 279 22.61 9.35 -14.07
CA ILE A 279 22.67 8.00 -14.59
C ILE A 279 23.92 7.84 -15.45
N LEU A 280 24.55 6.67 -15.38
CA LEU A 280 25.74 6.39 -16.19
C LEU A 280 25.35 6.19 -17.66
N GLU A 281 26.27 6.63 -18.56
CA GLU A 281 26.13 6.42 -19.99
C GLU A 281 25.95 4.93 -20.32
N GLY A 282 24.97 4.63 -21.15
CA GLY A 282 24.61 3.25 -21.54
C GLY A 282 23.51 2.60 -20.73
N TYR A 283 23.01 3.29 -19.70
CA TYR A 283 21.83 2.87 -18.96
C TYR A 283 20.60 3.72 -19.32
N GLU A 284 19.42 3.17 -19.15
CA GLU A 284 18.16 3.86 -19.39
C GLU A 284 17.76 4.69 -18.16
N SER A 285 17.25 5.89 -18.42
CA SER A 285 16.72 6.74 -17.34
C SER A 285 15.48 6.12 -16.71
N ILE A 286 15.37 6.28 -15.39
CA ILE A 286 14.16 5.85 -14.67
C ILE A 286 12.98 6.71 -15.14
N PRO A 287 11.87 6.10 -15.56
CA PRO A 287 10.68 6.85 -15.98
C PRO A 287 10.24 7.84 -14.91
N GLY A 288 9.87 9.06 -15.32
CA GLY A 288 9.44 10.12 -14.42
C GLY A 288 10.56 10.90 -13.74
N LEU A 289 11.81 10.44 -13.76
CA LEU A 289 12.95 11.17 -13.19
C LEU A 289 13.69 11.98 -14.25
N LYS A 290 14.11 13.18 -13.86
CA LYS A 290 15.00 14.01 -14.66
C LYS A 290 16.44 13.71 -14.29
N MET A 291 17.10 12.86 -15.07
CA MET A 291 18.44 12.39 -14.78
C MET A 291 19.44 12.97 -15.77
N GLN A 292 20.60 13.36 -15.26
CA GLN A 292 21.73 13.76 -16.07
C GLN A 292 22.58 12.54 -16.44
N VAL A 293 22.86 12.33 -17.72
CA VAL A 293 23.74 11.26 -18.17
C VAL A 293 25.19 11.68 -17.97
N VAL A 294 25.97 10.84 -17.27
CA VAL A 294 27.40 11.06 -17.01
C VAL A 294 28.21 9.85 -17.43
N SER A 295 29.45 10.06 -17.84
CA SER A 295 30.36 8.96 -18.26
C SER A 295 30.90 8.15 -17.09
N ASP A 296 31.06 8.80 -15.93
CA ASP A 296 31.46 8.21 -14.66
C ASP A 296 30.87 9.03 -13.50
N TYR A 297 30.84 8.45 -12.33
CA TYR A 297 30.42 9.11 -11.10
C TYR A 297 31.26 8.59 -9.95
N SER A 298 31.88 9.48 -9.22
CA SER A 298 32.81 9.16 -8.13
C SER A 298 32.46 9.92 -6.84
N ALA A 299 33.08 9.55 -5.75
CA ALA A 299 32.89 10.22 -4.47
C ALA A 299 33.23 11.74 -4.51
N SER A 300 34.04 12.19 -5.48
CA SER A 300 34.35 13.61 -5.67
C SER A 300 33.23 14.40 -6.36
N ASP A 301 32.29 13.72 -6.98
CA ASP A 301 31.15 14.31 -7.70
C ASP A 301 29.93 14.49 -6.81
N VAL A 302 29.98 13.96 -5.58
CA VAL A 302 28.92 14.08 -4.59
C VAL A 302 28.80 15.52 -4.10
N GLU A 303 27.73 16.18 -4.46
CA GLU A 303 27.44 17.56 -4.06
C GLU A 303 26.67 17.59 -2.72
N ASN A 304 25.79 16.60 -2.53
CA ASN A 304 24.93 16.52 -1.36
C ASN A 304 24.94 15.10 -0.76
N TYR A 305 24.83 15.01 0.56
CA TYR A 305 24.74 13.70 1.23
C TYR A 305 23.56 12.86 0.75
N THR A 306 22.47 13.50 0.33
CA THR A 306 21.28 12.80 -0.20
C THR A 306 21.53 12.08 -1.52
N ASP A 307 22.61 12.42 -2.24
CA ASP A 307 23.02 11.72 -3.47
C ASP A 307 23.56 10.32 -3.19
N VAL A 308 24.01 10.08 -1.96
CA VAL A 308 24.73 8.86 -1.55
C VAL A 308 24.17 8.19 -0.30
N GLY A 309 23.00 8.62 0.13
CA GLY A 309 22.35 8.07 1.30
C GLY A 309 21.14 8.85 1.76
N MET A 310 20.75 8.64 3.01
CA MET A 310 19.54 9.21 3.58
C MET A 310 19.69 9.54 5.05
N MET A 311 19.11 10.65 5.50
CA MET A 311 19.04 11.00 6.91
C MET A 311 17.63 10.73 7.45
N ILE A 312 17.56 10.04 8.58
CA ILE A 312 16.31 9.68 9.25
C ILE A 312 16.32 10.23 10.68
N ASN A 313 15.20 10.82 11.10
CA ASN A 313 15.07 11.24 12.49
C ASN A 313 15.05 10.00 13.41
N ILE A 314 16.03 9.90 14.28
CA ILE A 314 16.19 8.74 15.16
C ILE A 314 14.97 8.51 16.06
N ARG A 315 14.24 9.58 16.42
CA ARG A 315 13.02 9.48 17.20
C ARG A 315 11.94 8.70 16.43
N ASP A 316 11.79 9.00 15.15
CA ASP A 316 10.76 8.37 14.32
C ASP A 316 11.19 6.97 13.92
N PHE A 317 12.49 6.74 13.71
CA PHE A 317 13.06 5.41 13.48
C PHE A 317 12.71 4.41 14.60
N PHE A 318 12.58 4.89 15.85
CA PHE A 318 12.19 4.08 17.00
C PHE A 318 10.76 4.29 17.47
N ALA A 319 9.99 5.14 16.80
CA ALA A 319 8.60 5.35 17.19
C ALA A 319 7.84 4.01 17.14
N THR A 320 7.39 3.59 18.31
CA THR A 320 6.56 2.41 18.53
C THR A 320 5.31 2.86 19.25
N ASP A 321 4.40 3.50 18.56
CA ASP A 321 3.05 3.77 19.07
C ASP A 321 2.15 2.53 19.04
N GLY A 322 2.75 1.36 18.78
CA GLY A 322 2.08 0.07 18.65
C GLY A 322 1.36 -0.14 17.32
N LYS A 323 1.40 0.83 16.42
CA LYS A 323 0.70 0.78 15.14
C LYS A 323 1.56 1.14 13.92
N SER A 324 2.71 1.76 14.11
CA SER A 324 3.59 2.14 13.02
C SER A 324 5.05 1.87 13.32
N TYR A 325 5.66 1.08 12.47
CA TYR A 325 7.11 1.08 12.33
C TYR A 325 7.46 2.12 11.26
N PHE A 326 8.49 2.93 11.47
CA PHE A 326 9.07 3.68 10.37
C PHE A 326 9.56 2.67 9.32
N ASP A 327 8.95 2.71 8.16
CA ASP A 327 9.22 1.75 7.11
C ASP A 327 10.43 2.21 6.28
N LEU A 328 11.53 1.49 6.41
CA LEU A 328 12.72 1.76 5.61
C LEU A 328 12.48 1.54 4.10
N SER A 329 11.52 0.70 3.71
CA SER A 329 11.28 0.42 2.29
C SER A 329 10.87 1.66 1.51
N LEU A 330 10.12 2.57 2.14
CA LEU A 330 9.76 3.84 1.54
C LEU A 330 11.00 4.70 1.23
N VAL A 331 11.87 4.88 2.22
CA VAL A 331 13.03 5.77 2.07
C VAL A 331 14.08 5.17 1.14
N PHE A 332 14.29 3.87 1.22
CA PHE A 332 15.20 3.15 0.32
C PHE A 332 14.67 3.14 -1.11
N GLY A 333 13.38 2.90 -1.30
CA GLY A 333 12.81 2.93 -2.63
C GLY A 333 12.88 4.32 -3.27
N LEU A 334 12.59 5.40 -2.54
CA LEU A 334 12.81 6.77 -3.02
C LEU A 334 14.28 7.00 -3.43
N TYR A 335 15.22 6.49 -2.64
CA TYR A 335 16.64 6.55 -2.97
C TYR A 335 16.97 5.80 -4.26
N TYR A 336 16.30 4.69 -4.53
CA TYR A 336 16.46 3.91 -5.77
C TYR A 336 15.57 4.41 -6.91
N GLY A 337 14.87 5.53 -6.74
CA GLY A 337 14.13 6.20 -7.80
C GLY A 337 12.68 5.83 -7.95
N LEU A 338 12.11 5.07 -7.01
CA LEU A 338 10.68 4.80 -7.01
C LEU A 338 9.88 6.07 -6.68
N LEU A 339 8.78 6.26 -7.36
CA LEU A 339 7.86 7.37 -7.16
C LEU A 339 6.66 6.93 -6.31
N TYR A 340 6.00 7.90 -5.70
CA TYR A 340 4.78 7.64 -4.97
C TYR A 340 3.63 7.30 -5.91
N THR A 341 2.85 6.30 -5.56
CA THR A 341 1.70 5.84 -6.36
C THR A 341 0.52 6.82 -6.37
N ASP A 342 0.54 7.82 -5.49
CA ASP A 342 -0.54 8.79 -5.28
C ASP A 342 -0.13 10.26 -5.42
N GLN A 343 1.06 10.53 -5.97
CA GLN A 343 1.57 11.89 -6.19
C GLN A 343 2.01 12.09 -7.64
N ASP A 344 1.93 13.34 -8.10
CA ASP A 344 2.49 13.77 -9.39
C ASP A 344 3.97 14.16 -9.27
N ASP A 345 4.57 14.54 -10.41
CA ASP A 345 5.97 15.01 -10.50
C ASP A 345 6.29 16.22 -9.59
N ASN A 346 5.28 16.88 -9.03
CA ASN A 346 5.43 18.02 -8.13
C ASN A 346 5.16 17.66 -6.67
N ASN A 347 5.07 16.37 -6.33
CA ASN A 347 4.64 15.85 -5.03
C ASN A 347 3.25 16.36 -4.61
N THR A 348 2.37 16.57 -5.58
CA THR A 348 0.98 16.96 -5.34
C THR A 348 0.13 15.69 -5.40
N PHE A 349 -0.70 15.47 -4.39
CA PHE A 349 -1.64 14.35 -4.40
C PHE A 349 -2.64 14.51 -5.53
N VAL A 350 -2.69 13.53 -6.40
CA VAL A 350 -3.54 13.53 -7.58
C VAL A 350 -4.22 12.17 -7.74
N ASN A 351 -5.37 12.21 -8.41
CA ASN A 351 -6.05 11.01 -8.84
C ASN A 351 -5.47 10.62 -10.20
N GLY A 352 -4.70 9.56 -10.25
CA GLY A 352 -4.10 9.12 -11.50
C GLY A 352 -3.00 8.08 -11.30
N ASP A 353 -2.48 7.63 -12.41
CA ASP A 353 -1.38 6.68 -12.50
C ASP A 353 -0.11 7.50 -12.81
N ASN A 354 0.64 7.86 -11.77
CA ASN A 354 1.73 8.83 -11.89
C ASN A 354 3.09 8.28 -11.42
N ASP A 355 3.14 7.03 -11.02
CA ASP A 355 4.38 6.39 -10.56
C ASP A 355 5.12 5.66 -11.68
N TYR A 356 4.60 5.74 -12.90
CA TYR A 356 5.13 5.08 -14.11
C TYR A 356 5.19 3.54 -14.02
N CYS A 357 4.49 2.96 -13.06
CA CYS A 357 4.38 1.52 -12.88
C CYS A 357 2.96 1.06 -13.27
N PRO A 358 2.74 0.60 -14.51
CA PRO A 358 1.42 0.24 -15.00
C PRO A 358 0.70 -0.85 -14.19
N ASP A 359 1.41 -1.64 -13.42
CA ASP A 359 0.86 -2.70 -12.58
C ASP A 359 0.42 -2.22 -11.19
N THR A 360 0.74 -0.99 -10.80
CA THR A 360 0.19 -0.37 -9.60
C THR A 360 -1.17 0.24 -9.88
N TYR A 361 -1.96 0.45 -8.83
CA TYR A 361 -3.24 1.10 -8.97
C TYR A 361 -3.13 2.61 -8.74
N SER A 362 -3.95 3.33 -9.49
CA SER A 362 -4.20 4.74 -9.21
C SER A 362 -5.02 4.89 -7.94
N PHE A 363 -4.61 5.78 -7.05
CA PHE A 363 -5.31 6.05 -5.80
C PHE A 363 -6.04 7.39 -5.84
N ASP A 364 -7.22 7.43 -5.24
CA ASP A 364 -7.88 8.67 -4.89
C ASP A 364 -7.48 9.08 -3.48
N TYR A 365 -6.51 9.98 -3.36
CA TYR A 365 -6.03 10.47 -2.07
C TYR A 365 -7.13 11.15 -1.24
N GLY A 366 -8.06 11.83 -1.88
CA GLY A 366 -9.17 12.49 -1.19
C GLY A 366 -10.10 11.50 -0.49
N PHE A 367 -10.21 10.32 -1.05
CA PHE A 367 -11.08 9.26 -0.55
C PHE A 367 -10.39 8.33 0.47
N TYR A 368 -9.23 7.77 0.14
CA TYR A 368 -8.57 6.77 0.96
C TYR A 368 -8.28 7.20 2.41
N PRO A 369 -7.82 8.42 2.70
CA PRO A 369 -7.59 8.83 4.08
C PRO A 369 -8.84 8.82 4.95
N SER A 370 -10.01 9.10 4.38
CA SER A 370 -11.28 9.07 5.13
C SER A 370 -11.74 7.64 5.40
N VAL A 371 -11.52 6.75 4.46
CA VAL A 371 -11.81 5.31 4.58
C VAL A 371 -10.91 4.66 5.61
N PHE A 372 -9.61 4.91 5.55
CA PHE A 372 -8.65 4.41 6.52
C PHE A 372 -8.94 4.91 7.94
N LYS A 373 -9.26 6.19 8.09
CA LYS A 373 -9.61 6.78 9.39
C LYS A 373 -10.89 6.20 9.97
N ALA A 374 -11.82 5.81 9.12
CA ALA A 374 -13.09 5.23 9.55
C ALA A 374 -13.00 3.73 9.84
N ASN A 375 -11.89 3.04 9.54
CA ASN A 375 -11.79 1.59 9.49
C ASN A 375 -12.93 0.95 8.68
N ASN A 376 -13.38 1.62 7.66
CA ASN A 376 -14.60 1.28 6.96
C ASN A 376 -14.33 1.27 5.46
N LEU A 377 -13.75 0.19 4.99
CA LEU A 377 -13.62 -0.08 3.56
C LEU A 377 -14.95 -0.52 2.94
N ASP A 378 -15.88 -0.92 3.79
CA ASP A 378 -17.19 -1.41 3.36
C ASP A 378 -18.10 -0.26 2.94
N GLY A 379 -18.54 -0.25 1.70
CA GLY A 379 -19.67 0.55 1.27
C GLY A 379 -19.36 1.77 0.42
N GLN A 380 -18.17 1.90 -0.16
CA GLN A 380 -17.88 2.97 -1.12
C GLN A 380 -17.64 2.38 -2.53
N PRO A 381 -18.70 2.26 -3.35
CA PRO A 381 -18.62 1.55 -4.64
C PRO A 381 -17.76 2.28 -5.69
N GLU A 382 -17.41 3.55 -5.47
CA GLU A 382 -16.66 4.36 -6.43
C GLU A 382 -15.15 4.12 -6.34
N ASN A 383 -14.67 3.67 -5.18
CA ASN A 383 -13.26 3.48 -4.91
C ASN A 383 -13.05 2.03 -4.49
N ASP A 384 -12.93 1.18 -5.38
CA ASP A 384 -12.75 -0.24 -5.29
C ASP A 384 -12.53 -0.84 -3.87
N PRO A 385 -13.59 -1.03 -3.07
CA PRO A 385 -13.48 -1.58 -1.73
C PRO A 385 -13.16 -3.08 -1.73
N THR A 386 -13.18 -3.72 -2.89
CA THR A 386 -12.88 -5.14 -3.03
C THR A 386 -11.39 -5.41 -3.11
N ARG A 387 -10.57 -4.36 -3.09
CA ARG A 387 -9.13 -4.50 -3.12
C ARG A 387 -8.58 -4.84 -1.75
N PRO A 388 -7.97 -5.99 -1.57
CA PRO A 388 -7.31 -6.35 -0.32
C PRO A 388 -6.19 -5.37 0.02
N MET A 389 -6.10 -4.97 1.27
CA MET A 389 -5.06 -4.04 1.76
C MET A 389 -3.65 -4.63 1.63
N GLU A 390 -3.54 -5.95 1.65
CA GLU A 390 -2.29 -6.67 1.48
C GLU A 390 -1.64 -6.54 0.09
N TYR A 391 -2.39 -6.08 -0.90
CA TYR A 391 -1.87 -5.83 -2.25
C TYR A 391 -1.35 -4.42 -2.46
N PHE A 392 -1.37 -3.58 -1.45
CA PHE A 392 -0.72 -2.29 -1.52
C PHE A 392 0.79 -2.46 -1.52
N THR A 393 1.43 -1.80 -2.47
CA THR A 393 2.89 -1.78 -2.53
C THR A 393 3.47 -0.92 -1.41
N SER A 394 4.75 -1.09 -1.09
CA SER A 394 5.43 -0.27 -0.10
C SER A 394 5.50 1.22 -0.44
N PHE A 395 5.14 1.59 -1.66
CA PHE A 395 5.16 2.96 -2.17
C PHE A 395 3.86 3.72 -2.08
N ASN A 396 2.84 3.14 -1.52
CA ASN A 396 1.63 3.87 -1.24
C ASN A 396 1.82 4.76 0.00
N VAL A 397 1.75 6.09 -0.16
CA VAL A 397 1.89 7.06 0.94
C VAL A 397 0.81 6.89 1.99
N LEU A 398 -0.39 6.49 1.59
CA LEU A 398 -1.48 6.24 2.53
C LEU A 398 -1.18 5.09 3.48
N ASP A 399 -0.27 4.23 3.08
CA ASP A 399 0.10 3.06 3.83
C ASP A 399 1.33 3.32 4.70
N MET A 400 1.25 4.28 5.57
CA MET A 400 2.26 4.49 6.62
C MET A 400 2.24 3.37 7.67
N TYR A 401 1.27 2.45 7.61
CA TYR A 401 0.96 1.48 8.64
C TYR A 401 0.83 0.06 8.08
N SER A 402 1.76 -0.79 8.28
CA SER A 402 1.71 -2.27 8.28
C SER A 402 1.20 -3.05 7.04
N TYR A 403 0.71 -2.43 6.00
CA TYR A 403 0.18 -3.12 4.80
C TYR A 403 1.18 -3.27 3.67
N LYS A 404 2.37 -2.69 3.83
CA LYS A 404 3.45 -2.74 2.86
C LYS A 404 4.18 -4.06 2.99
N ASN A 405 4.00 -4.93 2.03
CA ASN A 405 4.55 -6.27 2.11
C ASN A 405 5.32 -6.71 0.85
N SER A 406 5.26 -5.94 -0.23
CA SER A 406 6.03 -6.21 -1.44
C SER A 406 6.17 -4.96 -2.32
N LEU A 407 7.08 -5.03 -3.29
CA LEU A 407 7.09 -4.17 -4.47
C LEU A 407 6.24 -4.83 -5.57
N SER A 408 5.70 -4.05 -6.50
CA SER A 408 5.15 -4.60 -7.73
C SER A 408 6.28 -5.02 -8.69
N ILE A 409 5.92 -5.68 -9.78
CA ILE A 409 6.92 -6.11 -10.77
C ILE A 409 7.50 -4.89 -11.50
N ASP A 410 6.69 -3.88 -11.80
CA ASP A 410 7.16 -2.67 -12.47
C ASP A 410 7.96 -1.75 -11.53
N GLN A 411 7.82 -1.90 -10.22
CA GLN A 411 8.65 -1.22 -9.23
C GLN A 411 10.04 -1.85 -9.04
N VAL A 412 10.29 -3.02 -9.58
CA VAL A 412 11.57 -3.74 -9.53
C VAL A 412 12.39 -3.51 -10.77
#